data_d2d2faf9499c76170d921bbbba433631
#
_entry.id   d2d2faf9499c76170d921bbbba433631
#
_cell.length_a   1.000
_cell.length_b   1.000
_cell.length_c   1.000
_cell.angle_alpha   90.00
_cell.angle_beta   90.00
_cell.angle_gamma   90.00
#
_symmetry.space_group_name_H-M   'P 1'
#
loop_
_entity.id
_entity.type
_entity.pdbx_description
1 polymer ?
#
loop_
_entity_poly.entity_id
_entity_poly.type
_entity_poly.pdbx_seq_one_letter_code
_entity_poly.pdbx_strand_id
1 'polypeptide(L)'
;MRFLPHILAGFSLGFHHRHELKSVLDCTSSDSDILKLDPTTLHTSGIAALALDFDGVLSPHGFAAPIPSAEEWLARCVSVFGEDKLFILSNKPTQERKDWFDRHYPAIRFISAVRKKPFPDGLQKIGELSQVPLSHILMVDDRLLTGCLAAIAAGARPCYIRKPFVSYRHNTIAEIFFMLLRRMERLFAMACRIL
;
A
#
# COMPACT_ATOMS: atom_id res chain seq x y z
N MET A 1 2.13 21.47 -10.54
CA MET A 1 2.24 21.66 -9.09
C MET A 1 0.99 21.15 -8.32
N ARG A 2 0.62 19.86 -8.44
CA ARG A 2 -0.56 19.28 -7.75
C ARG A 2 -0.21 18.29 -6.62
N PHE A 3 1.06 18.16 -6.23
CA PHE A 3 1.50 17.22 -5.19
C PHE A 3 1.49 17.80 -3.77
N LEU A 4 1.71 19.11 -3.61
CA LEU A 4 1.80 19.78 -2.31
C LEU A 4 0.56 19.60 -1.42
N PRO A 5 -0.68 19.74 -1.93
CA PRO A 5 -1.86 19.61 -1.08
C PRO A 5 -2.02 18.22 -0.46
N HIS A 6 -1.65 17.15 -1.18
CA HIS A 6 -1.75 15.78 -0.68
C HIS A 6 -0.69 15.46 0.38
N ILE A 7 0.52 16.02 0.22
CA ILE A 7 1.59 15.88 1.22
C ILE A 7 1.20 16.60 2.52
N LEU A 8 0.73 17.84 2.42
CA LEU A 8 0.26 18.60 3.60
C LEU A 8 -0.93 17.94 4.29
N ALA A 9 -1.90 17.43 3.52
CA ALA A 9 -3.01 16.64 4.06
C ALA A 9 -2.52 15.37 4.76
N GLY A 10 -1.49 14.70 4.21
CA GLY A 10 -0.84 13.55 4.83
C GLY A 10 -0.23 13.87 6.20
N PHE A 11 0.47 14.98 6.33
CA PHE A 11 1.04 15.40 7.62
C PHE A 11 -0.02 15.83 8.62
N SER A 12 -1.05 16.59 8.21
CA SER A 12 -2.14 17.03 9.08
C SER A 12 -2.96 15.82 9.59
N LEU A 13 -3.38 14.93 8.71
CA LEU A 13 -4.10 13.72 9.08
C LEU A 13 -3.20 12.77 9.87
N GLY A 14 -1.91 12.68 9.51
CA GLY A 14 -0.91 11.89 10.22
C GLY A 14 -0.67 12.36 11.64
N PHE A 15 -0.72 13.66 11.91
CA PHE A 15 -0.64 14.18 13.26
C PHE A 15 -1.86 13.79 14.12
N HIS A 16 -3.04 13.76 13.51
CA HIS A 16 -4.25 13.27 14.19
C HIS A 16 -4.13 11.79 14.57
N HIS A 17 -3.58 10.97 13.69
CA HIS A 17 -3.38 9.52 13.88
C HIS A 17 -1.95 9.14 14.28
N ARG A 18 -1.24 10.02 14.96
CA ARG A 18 0.19 9.84 15.25
C ARG A 18 0.51 8.61 16.10
N HIS A 19 -0.37 8.26 17.03
CA HIS A 19 -0.17 7.12 17.92
C HIS A 19 -0.30 5.79 17.16
N GLU A 20 -1.29 5.69 16.29
CA GLU A 20 -1.51 4.53 15.44
C GLU A 20 -0.37 4.37 14.42
N LEU A 21 0.06 5.47 13.77
CA LEU A 21 1.22 5.45 12.86
C LEU A 21 2.49 4.99 13.54
N LYS A 22 2.72 5.48 14.77
CA LYS A 22 3.86 5.02 15.56
C LYS A 22 3.75 3.54 15.89
N SER A 23 2.60 3.07 16.33
CA SER A 23 2.36 1.65 16.60
C SER A 23 2.64 0.79 15.35
N VAL A 24 2.17 1.21 14.17
CA VAL A 24 2.50 0.53 12.90
C VAL A 24 4.01 0.47 12.69
N LEU A 25 4.72 1.59 12.89
CA LEU A 25 6.17 1.64 12.71
C LEU A 25 6.91 0.74 13.69
N ASP A 26 6.52 0.75 14.97
CA ASP A 26 7.18 -0.03 16.05
C ASP A 26 6.92 -1.54 15.89
N CYS A 27 5.72 -1.93 15.47
CA CYS A 27 5.37 -3.34 15.25
C CYS A 27 5.95 -3.91 13.94
N THR A 28 6.45 -3.05 13.03
CA THR A 28 6.99 -3.50 11.75
C THR A 28 8.48 -3.82 11.86
N SER A 29 8.87 -5.04 11.52
CA SER A 29 10.28 -5.45 11.45
C SER A 29 11.09 -4.57 10.49
N SER A 30 12.35 -4.32 10.81
CA SER A 30 13.27 -3.52 9.98
C SER A 30 13.53 -4.13 8.61
N ASP A 31 13.28 -5.44 8.45
CA ASP A 31 13.47 -6.22 7.24
C ASP A 31 12.14 -6.64 6.58
N SER A 32 11.02 -6.01 6.97
CA SER A 32 9.70 -6.25 6.38
C SER A 32 9.71 -5.92 4.89
N ASP A 33 9.42 -6.93 4.08
CA ASP A 33 9.15 -6.85 2.64
C ASP A 33 7.92 -7.70 2.29
N ILE A 34 7.38 -7.51 1.09
CA ILE A 34 6.13 -8.18 0.70
C ILE A 34 6.31 -9.70 0.58
N LEU A 35 7.49 -10.17 0.20
CA LEU A 35 7.75 -11.61 -0.03
C LEU A 35 7.72 -12.43 1.27
N LYS A 36 7.89 -11.75 2.42
CA LYS A 36 7.80 -12.34 3.77
C LYS A 36 6.38 -12.43 4.30
N LEU A 37 5.44 -11.79 3.65
CA LEU A 37 4.03 -11.90 4.03
C LEU A 37 3.50 -13.24 3.50
N ASP A 38 3.22 -14.18 4.41
CA ASP A 38 2.62 -15.45 4.03
C ASP A 38 1.09 -15.30 3.89
N PRO A 39 0.52 -15.51 2.67
CA PRO A 39 -0.91 -15.35 2.43
C PRO A 39 -1.78 -16.24 3.30
N THR A 40 -1.34 -17.47 3.61
CA THR A 40 -2.09 -18.38 4.47
C THR A 40 -2.18 -17.87 5.90
N THR A 41 -1.07 -17.39 6.44
CA THR A 41 -1.03 -16.76 7.78
C THR A 41 -1.92 -15.50 7.83
N LEU A 42 -1.90 -14.67 6.79
CA LEU A 42 -2.78 -13.50 6.70
C LEU A 42 -4.26 -13.91 6.73
N HIS A 43 -4.64 -14.89 5.92
CA HIS A 43 -6.01 -15.36 5.86
C HIS A 43 -6.47 -15.97 7.19
N THR A 44 -5.65 -16.80 7.83
CA THR A 44 -5.98 -17.42 9.14
C THR A 44 -6.02 -16.40 10.28
N SER A 45 -5.34 -15.24 10.13
CA SER A 45 -5.43 -14.11 11.08
C SER A 45 -6.69 -13.25 10.90
N GLY A 46 -7.59 -13.64 9.99
CA GLY A 46 -8.88 -12.99 9.75
C GLY A 46 -8.84 -11.90 8.68
N ILE A 47 -7.78 -11.84 7.85
CA ILE A 47 -7.81 -11.01 6.64
C ILE A 47 -8.65 -11.72 5.58
N ALA A 48 -9.55 -10.98 4.93
CA ALA A 48 -10.45 -11.52 3.90
C ALA A 48 -10.28 -10.83 2.53
N ALA A 49 -9.58 -9.68 2.48
CA ALA A 49 -9.23 -9.02 1.21
C ALA A 49 -7.91 -8.25 1.35
N LEU A 50 -7.21 -8.08 0.23
CA LEU A 50 -5.95 -7.35 0.15
C LEU A 50 -6.10 -6.11 -0.73
N ALA A 51 -5.68 -4.97 -0.19
CA ALA A 51 -5.46 -3.73 -0.92
C ALA A 51 -3.95 -3.51 -1.05
N LEU A 52 -3.43 -3.51 -2.27
CA LEU A 52 -1.99 -3.47 -2.53
C LEU A 52 -1.63 -2.14 -3.20
N ASP A 53 -0.62 -1.44 -2.68
CA ASP A 53 0.04 -0.43 -3.50
C ASP A 53 0.87 -1.12 -4.59
N PHE A 54 1.20 -0.38 -5.64
CA PHE A 54 1.98 -0.93 -6.74
C PHE A 54 3.46 -0.54 -6.65
N ASP A 55 3.72 0.78 -6.62
CA ASP A 55 5.08 1.31 -6.60
C ASP A 55 5.77 1.07 -5.25
N GLY A 56 6.89 0.35 -5.27
CA GLY A 56 7.63 -0.04 -4.07
C GLY A 56 7.13 -1.34 -3.41
N VAL A 57 5.90 -1.77 -3.70
CA VAL A 57 5.29 -2.98 -3.12
C VAL A 57 5.31 -4.15 -4.10
N LEU A 58 4.79 -3.99 -5.30
CA LEU A 58 4.81 -5.04 -6.34
C LEU A 58 5.93 -4.83 -7.35
N SER A 59 6.41 -3.61 -7.49
CA SER A 59 7.43 -3.25 -8.48
C SER A 59 8.13 -1.94 -8.10
N PRO A 60 9.36 -1.67 -8.60
CA PRO A 60 9.96 -0.34 -8.52
C PRO A 60 9.14 0.72 -9.27
N HIS A 61 9.37 1.99 -8.97
CA HIS A 61 8.66 3.10 -9.63
C HIS A 61 8.86 3.11 -11.14
N GLY A 62 7.74 3.23 -11.87
CA GLY A 62 7.74 3.37 -13.32
C GLY A 62 7.65 2.07 -14.11
N PHE A 63 7.60 0.92 -13.46
CA PHE A 63 7.38 -0.36 -14.12
C PHE A 63 5.88 -0.56 -14.42
N ALA A 64 5.59 -1.26 -15.52
CA ALA A 64 4.22 -1.58 -15.93
C ALA A 64 3.69 -2.89 -15.31
N ALA A 65 4.59 -3.79 -14.89
CA ALA A 65 4.25 -5.10 -14.35
C ALA A 65 4.89 -5.30 -12.96
N PRO A 66 4.36 -6.20 -12.12
CA PRO A 66 5.07 -6.71 -10.96
C PRO A 66 6.41 -7.31 -11.36
N ILE A 67 7.41 -7.28 -10.47
CA ILE A 67 8.63 -8.04 -10.71
C ILE A 67 8.36 -9.54 -10.50
N PRO A 68 9.14 -10.45 -11.11
CA PRO A 68 8.85 -11.89 -11.08
C PRO A 68 8.58 -12.46 -9.68
N SER A 69 9.39 -12.10 -8.68
CA SER A 69 9.19 -12.58 -7.31
C SER A 69 7.90 -12.03 -6.66
N ALA A 70 7.48 -10.81 -6.99
CA ALA A 70 6.22 -10.24 -6.52
C ALA A 70 5.02 -10.86 -7.26
N GLU A 71 5.18 -11.23 -8.52
CA GLU A 71 4.18 -11.96 -9.29
C GLU A 71 3.94 -13.36 -8.71
N GLU A 72 5.01 -14.09 -8.36
CA GLU A 72 4.91 -15.38 -7.66
C GLU A 72 4.20 -15.25 -6.31
N TRP A 73 4.51 -14.19 -5.55
CA TRP A 73 3.80 -13.89 -4.31
C TRP A 73 2.32 -13.58 -4.55
N LEU A 74 2.02 -12.79 -5.58
CA LEU A 74 0.65 -12.44 -5.98
C LEU A 74 -0.16 -13.69 -6.37
N ALA A 75 0.44 -14.62 -7.12
CA ALA A 75 -0.17 -15.89 -7.48
C ALA A 75 -0.54 -16.73 -6.24
N ARG A 76 0.32 -16.73 -5.22
CA ARG A 76 0.00 -17.36 -3.91
C ARG A 76 -1.17 -16.66 -3.21
N CYS A 77 -1.22 -15.33 -3.26
CA CYS A 77 -2.37 -14.59 -2.72
C CYS A 77 -3.67 -14.95 -3.45
N VAL A 78 -3.63 -15.05 -4.77
CA VAL A 78 -4.78 -15.49 -5.59
C VAL A 78 -5.26 -16.88 -5.17
N SER A 79 -4.34 -17.83 -4.93
CA SER A 79 -4.71 -19.18 -4.51
C SER A 79 -5.36 -19.25 -3.13
N VAL A 80 -5.08 -18.29 -2.23
CA VAL A 80 -5.59 -18.27 -0.85
C VAL A 80 -6.86 -17.43 -0.72
N PHE A 81 -6.89 -16.25 -1.32
CA PHE A 81 -7.97 -15.27 -1.16
C PHE A 81 -9.00 -15.30 -2.29
N GLY A 82 -8.62 -15.81 -3.46
CA GLY A 82 -9.35 -15.58 -4.71
C GLY A 82 -8.96 -14.25 -5.34
N GLU A 83 -8.96 -14.22 -6.65
CA GLU A 83 -8.55 -13.04 -7.43
C GLU A 83 -9.46 -11.83 -7.20
N ASP A 84 -10.77 -12.06 -6.99
CA ASP A 84 -11.79 -11.04 -6.73
C ASP A 84 -11.65 -10.33 -5.37
N LYS A 85 -10.83 -10.85 -4.47
CA LYS A 85 -10.50 -10.27 -3.16
C LYS A 85 -9.18 -9.49 -3.14
N LEU A 86 -8.51 -9.38 -4.29
CA LEU A 86 -7.29 -8.61 -4.45
C LEU A 86 -7.58 -7.31 -5.20
N PHE A 87 -7.05 -6.19 -4.69
CA PHE A 87 -7.28 -4.85 -5.23
C PHE A 87 -5.97 -4.09 -5.33
N ILE A 88 -5.78 -3.35 -6.43
CA ILE A 88 -4.65 -2.42 -6.57
C ILE A 88 -5.14 -1.00 -6.25
N LEU A 89 -4.60 -0.43 -5.18
CA LEU A 89 -4.90 0.92 -4.72
C LEU A 89 -3.68 1.82 -4.90
N SER A 90 -3.45 2.29 -6.12
CA SER A 90 -2.33 3.15 -6.48
C SER A 90 -2.78 4.59 -6.76
N ASN A 91 -1.97 5.57 -6.31
CA ASN A 91 -2.18 6.99 -6.61
C ASN A 91 -1.85 7.36 -8.07
N LYS A 92 -1.18 6.47 -8.82
CA LYS A 92 -0.80 6.64 -10.23
C LYS A 92 -1.08 5.38 -11.05
N PRO A 93 -2.34 4.95 -11.20
CA PRO A 93 -2.65 3.84 -12.08
C PRO A 93 -2.36 4.26 -13.53
N THR A 94 -1.45 3.56 -14.21
CA THR A 94 -1.21 3.75 -15.65
C THR A 94 -2.04 2.77 -16.45
N GLN A 95 -2.31 3.09 -17.73
CA GLN A 95 -3.04 2.18 -18.59
C GLN A 95 -2.27 0.87 -18.83
N GLU A 96 -0.96 0.96 -19.01
CA GLU A 96 -0.08 -0.22 -19.19
C GLU A 96 -0.17 -1.21 -18.02
N ARG A 97 -0.27 -0.70 -16.77
CA ARG A 97 -0.47 -1.55 -15.58
C ARG A 97 -1.82 -2.25 -15.61
N LYS A 98 -2.87 -1.52 -15.94
CA LYS A 98 -4.22 -2.09 -16.06
C LYS A 98 -4.25 -3.16 -17.13
N ASP A 99 -3.71 -2.89 -18.32
CA ASP A 99 -3.64 -3.83 -19.43
C ASP A 99 -2.84 -5.09 -19.10
N TRP A 100 -1.81 -4.96 -18.25
CA TRP A 100 -1.06 -6.09 -17.74
C TRP A 100 -1.93 -6.98 -16.83
N PHE A 101 -2.60 -6.36 -15.84
CA PHE A 101 -3.48 -7.09 -14.93
C PHE A 101 -4.69 -7.68 -15.64
N ASP A 102 -5.33 -6.95 -16.54
CA ASP A 102 -6.47 -7.44 -17.32
C ASP A 102 -6.13 -8.71 -18.14
N ARG A 103 -4.87 -8.86 -18.53
CA ARG A 103 -4.39 -10.06 -19.24
C ARG A 103 -4.01 -11.22 -18.33
N HIS A 104 -3.49 -10.97 -17.15
CA HIS A 104 -2.91 -12.00 -16.27
C HIS A 104 -3.80 -12.32 -15.07
N TYR A 105 -4.55 -11.33 -14.58
CA TYR A 105 -5.40 -11.40 -13.39
C TYR A 105 -6.66 -10.55 -13.57
N PRO A 106 -7.59 -10.95 -14.47
CA PRO A 106 -8.72 -10.10 -14.90
C PRO A 106 -9.72 -9.76 -13.79
N ALA A 107 -9.76 -10.52 -12.70
CA ALA A 107 -10.64 -10.22 -11.57
C ALA A 107 -9.99 -9.32 -10.51
N ILE A 108 -8.66 -9.06 -10.57
CA ILE A 108 -8.01 -8.04 -9.72
C ILE A 108 -8.42 -6.65 -10.19
N ARG A 109 -8.98 -5.86 -9.30
CA ARG A 109 -9.54 -4.55 -9.65
C ARG A 109 -8.62 -3.41 -9.25
N PHE A 110 -8.41 -2.47 -10.19
CA PHE A 110 -7.79 -1.19 -9.89
C PHE A 110 -8.83 -0.22 -9.31
N ILE A 111 -8.56 0.31 -8.13
CA ILE A 111 -9.40 1.34 -7.53
C ILE A 111 -8.99 2.70 -8.06
N SER A 112 -9.93 3.35 -8.74
CA SER A 112 -9.76 4.66 -9.37
C SER A 112 -10.99 5.52 -9.16
N ALA A 113 -10.94 6.79 -9.59
CA ALA A 113 -12.04 7.76 -9.46
C ALA A 113 -12.46 8.06 -8.00
N VAL A 114 -11.52 7.92 -7.05
CA VAL A 114 -11.68 8.25 -5.64
C VAL A 114 -10.61 9.26 -5.22
N ARG A 115 -10.78 9.89 -4.06
CA ARG A 115 -9.69 10.71 -3.49
C ARG A 115 -8.48 9.82 -3.24
N LYS A 116 -7.31 10.37 -3.58
CA LYS A 116 -6.02 9.65 -3.45
C LYS A 116 -5.68 9.42 -1.97
N LYS A 117 -4.90 8.37 -1.69
CA LYS A 117 -4.25 8.19 -0.38
C LYS A 117 -3.55 9.49 0.02
N PRO A 118 -3.67 9.97 1.25
CA PRO A 118 -4.06 9.25 2.47
C PRO A 118 -5.57 9.24 2.81
N PHE A 119 -6.44 9.69 1.95
CA PHE A 119 -7.87 9.64 2.22
C PHE A 119 -8.41 8.20 2.18
N PRO A 120 -9.42 7.86 3.03
CA PRO A 120 -9.92 6.49 3.18
C PRO A 120 -10.79 6.00 2.02
N ASP A 121 -11.19 6.88 1.12
CA ASP A 121 -12.20 6.64 0.07
C ASP A 121 -11.90 5.39 -0.77
N GLY A 122 -10.62 5.14 -1.09
CA GLY A 122 -10.22 3.96 -1.86
C GLY A 122 -10.50 2.66 -1.12
N LEU A 123 -10.23 2.62 0.19
CA LEU A 123 -10.48 1.44 1.02
C LEU A 123 -11.98 1.25 1.31
N GLN A 124 -12.72 2.34 1.51
CA GLN A 124 -14.19 2.28 1.61
C GLN A 124 -14.78 1.65 0.35
N LYS A 125 -14.30 2.07 -0.83
CA LYS A 125 -14.73 1.49 -2.10
C LYS A 125 -14.37 0.01 -2.25
N ILE A 126 -13.21 -0.42 -1.75
CA ILE A 126 -12.83 -1.83 -1.67
C ILE A 126 -13.80 -2.60 -0.77
N GLY A 127 -14.15 -2.07 0.39
CA GLY A 127 -15.13 -2.69 1.29
C GLY A 127 -16.49 -2.90 0.62
N GLU A 128 -16.99 -1.90 -0.12
CA GLU A 128 -18.22 -2.00 -0.90
C GLU A 128 -18.14 -3.08 -2.01
N LEU A 129 -17.04 -3.09 -2.76
CA LEU A 129 -16.88 -4.00 -3.90
C LEU A 129 -16.62 -5.45 -3.48
N SER A 130 -15.89 -5.66 -2.39
CA SER A 130 -15.54 -6.98 -1.88
C SER A 130 -16.60 -7.57 -0.95
N GLN A 131 -17.52 -6.74 -0.45
CA GLN A 131 -18.47 -7.08 0.63
C GLN A 131 -17.75 -7.55 1.90
N VAL A 132 -16.51 -7.06 2.14
CA VAL A 132 -15.68 -7.39 3.30
C VAL A 132 -15.67 -6.20 4.25
N PRO A 133 -15.89 -6.40 5.57
CA PRO A 133 -15.72 -5.35 6.56
C PRO A 133 -14.30 -4.76 6.50
N LEU A 134 -14.17 -3.44 6.66
CA LEU A 134 -12.88 -2.75 6.56
C LEU A 134 -11.81 -3.32 7.51
N SER A 135 -12.21 -3.74 8.71
CA SER A 135 -11.33 -4.39 9.70
C SER A 135 -10.71 -5.72 9.24
N HIS A 136 -11.23 -6.33 8.18
CA HIS A 136 -10.74 -7.57 7.56
C HIS A 136 -10.03 -7.32 6.22
N ILE A 137 -9.81 -6.04 5.85
CA ILE A 137 -9.03 -5.64 4.68
C ILE A 137 -7.62 -5.25 5.14
N LEU A 138 -6.59 -5.85 4.53
CA LEU A 138 -5.20 -5.49 4.74
C LEU A 138 -4.73 -4.54 3.65
N MET A 139 -4.30 -3.33 4.01
CA MET A 139 -3.64 -2.40 3.10
C MET A 139 -2.13 -2.56 3.20
N VAL A 140 -1.49 -3.03 2.15
CA VAL A 140 -0.03 -3.17 2.05
C VAL A 140 0.54 -1.99 1.29
N ASP A 141 1.40 -1.21 1.94
CA ASP A 141 2.00 0.01 1.36
C ASP A 141 3.40 0.24 1.96
N ASP A 142 4.30 0.82 1.19
CA ASP A 142 5.66 1.18 1.61
C ASP A 142 5.77 2.61 2.18
N ARG A 143 4.63 3.28 2.34
CA ARG A 143 4.53 4.66 2.81
C ARG A 143 3.56 4.81 3.99
N LEU A 144 4.08 5.34 5.11
CA LEU A 144 3.31 5.56 6.34
C LEU A 144 2.21 6.61 6.18
N LEU A 145 2.54 7.77 5.58
CA LEU A 145 1.61 8.90 5.42
C LEU A 145 0.74 8.82 4.16
N THR A 146 0.69 7.66 3.50
CA THR A 146 -0.20 7.40 2.36
C THR A 146 -1.08 6.18 2.63
N GLY A 147 -0.68 4.99 2.24
CA GLY A 147 -1.54 3.80 2.36
C GLY A 147 -1.76 3.34 3.79
N CYS A 148 -0.72 3.35 4.64
CA CYS A 148 -0.91 2.98 6.04
C CYS A 148 -1.86 3.97 6.76
N LEU A 149 -1.68 5.28 6.52
CA LEU A 149 -2.57 6.30 7.06
C LEU A 149 -4.00 6.18 6.50
N ALA A 150 -4.15 5.89 5.21
CA ALA A 150 -5.47 5.64 4.62
C ALA A 150 -6.16 4.44 5.27
N ALA A 151 -5.41 3.37 5.58
CA ALA A 151 -5.92 2.20 6.29
C ALA A 151 -6.40 2.54 7.70
N ILE A 152 -5.59 3.27 8.47
CA ILE A 152 -5.94 3.73 9.81
C ILE A 152 -7.22 4.58 9.75
N ALA A 153 -7.25 5.57 8.86
CA ALA A 153 -8.40 6.48 8.71
C ALA A 153 -9.68 5.77 8.23
N ALA A 154 -9.56 4.65 7.51
CA ALA A 154 -10.68 3.84 7.07
C ALA A 154 -11.14 2.81 8.13
N GLY A 155 -10.36 2.52 9.16
CA GLY A 155 -10.56 1.38 10.06
C GLY A 155 -10.17 0.03 9.44
N ALA A 156 -9.31 0.05 8.40
CA ALA A 156 -8.69 -1.13 7.81
C ALA A 156 -7.35 -1.46 8.51
N ARG A 157 -6.77 -2.62 8.23
CA ARG A 157 -5.50 -3.04 8.81
C ARG A 157 -4.33 -2.53 7.97
N PRO A 158 -3.43 -1.70 8.50
CA PRO A 158 -2.22 -1.27 7.80
C PRO A 158 -1.13 -2.36 7.86
N CYS A 159 -0.45 -2.58 6.74
CA CYS A 159 0.76 -3.38 6.65
C CYS A 159 1.86 -2.55 5.99
N TYR A 160 2.85 -2.15 6.77
CA TYR A 160 3.93 -1.29 6.32
C TYR A 160 5.12 -2.11 5.80
N ILE A 161 5.52 -1.85 4.55
CA ILE A 161 6.72 -2.44 3.94
C ILE A 161 7.91 -1.51 4.12
N ARG A 162 8.93 -1.94 4.90
CA ARG A 162 10.14 -1.14 5.17
C ARG A 162 11.22 -1.33 4.12
N LYS A 163 11.21 -2.46 3.40
CA LYS A 163 12.11 -2.77 2.29
C LYS A 163 11.33 -2.82 0.98
N PRO A 164 11.03 -1.66 0.38
CA PRO A 164 10.33 -1.62 -0.90
C PRO A 164 11.25 -2.07 -2.04
N PHE A 165 10.64 -2.49 -3.14
CA PHE A 165 11.38 -2.67 -4.39
C PHE A 165 11.81 -1.33 -4.95
N VAL A 166 13.09 -1.20 -5.30
CA VAL A 166 13.69 0.01 -5.86
C VAL A 166 14.57 -0.33 -7.07
N SER A 167 14.59 0.55 -8.06
CA SER A 167 15.46 0.39 -9.23
C SER A 167 16.12 1.71 -9.62
N TYR A 168 17.32 1.95 -9.09
CA TYR A 168 18.08 3.16 -9.41
C TYR A 168 18.51 3.23 -10.88
N ARG A 169 18.57 2.09 -11.59
CA ARG A 169 18.91 2.07 -13.03
C ARG A 169 17.79 2.59 -13.91
N HIS A 170 16.54 2.35 -13.52
CA HIS A 170 15.36 2.68 -14.34
C HIS A 170 14.87 4.10 -14.09
N ASN A 171 14.80 4.54 -12.82
CA ASN A 171 14.27 5.85 -12.45
C ASN A 171 14.96 6.44 -11.22
N THR A 172 16.24 6.77 -11.35
CA THR A 172 17.11 7.24 -10.25
C THR A 172 16.50 8.40 -9.47
N ILE A 173 16.00 9.42 -10.16
CA ILE A 173 15.50 10.65 -9.51
C ILE A 173 14.24 10.35 -8.69
N ALA A 174 13.30 9.60 -9.26
CA ALA A 174 12.08 9.23 -8.54
C ALA A 174 12.38 8.35 -7.33
N GLU A 175 13.27 7.35 -7.48
CA GLU A 175 13.61 6.46 -6.37
C GLU A 175 14.30 7.20 -5.21
N ILE A 176 15.24 8.13 -5.51
CA ILE A 176 15.85 8.97 -4.47
C ILE A 176 14.79 9.84 -3.79
N PHE A 177 13.91 10.49 -4.56
CA PHE A 177 12.84 11.31 -4.03
C PHE A 177 11.91 10.52 -3.09
N PHE A 178 11.43 9.36 -3.52
CA PHE A 178 10.55 8.53 -2.69
C PHE A 178 11.27 7.92 -1.49
N MET A 179 12.55 7.59 -1.62
CA MET A 179 13.36 7.15 -0.48
C MET A 179 13.49 8.24 0.59
N LEU A 180 13.71 9.50 0.18
CA LEU A 180 13.74 10.65 1.10
C LEU A 180 12.38 10.86 1.77
N LEU A 181 11.28 10.76 1.01
CA LEU A 181 9.93 10.86 1.56
C LEU A 181 9.66 9.77 2.61
N ARG A 182 9.97 8.50 2.32
CA ARG A 182 9.84 7.39 3.27
C ARG A 182 10.64 7.65 4.55
N ARG A 183 11.86 8.22 4.42
CA ARG A 183 12.68 8.59 5.57
C ARG A 183 12.04 9.70 6.39
N MET A 184 11.54 10.75 5.74
CA MET A 184 10.84 11.84 6.42
C MET A 184 9.58 11.35 7.15
N GLU A 185 8.78 10.49 6.54
CA GLU A 185 7.59 9.90 7.15
C GLU A 185 7.92 9.08 8.40
N ARG A 186 9.01 8.29 8.36
CA ARG A 186 9.49 7.55 9.53
C ARG A 186 9.97 8.48 10.64
N LEU A 187 10.73 9.53 10.31
CA LEU A 187 11.16 10.53 11.28
C LEU A 187 9.97 11.26 11.91
N PHE A 188 8.96 11.61 11.10
CA PHE A 188 7.72 12.19 11.60
C PHE A 188 7.02 11.24 12.60
N ALA A 189 6.82 9.97 12.24
CA ALA A 189 6.16 8.99 13.12
C ALA A 189 6.97 8.74 14.41
N MET A 190 8.31 8.81 14.36
CA MET A 190 9.17 8.72 15.55
C MET A 190 9.11 9.98 16.42
N ALA A 191 9.08 11.17 15.82
CA ALA A 191 9.06 12.45 16.55
C ALA A 191 7.74 12.67 17.30
N CYS A 192 6.64 12.09 16.82
CA CYS A 192 5.34 12.13 17.51
C CYS A 192 5.31 11.40 18.89
N ARG A 193 6.45 10.91 19.36
CA ARG A 193 6.61 10.35 20.71
C ARG A 193 6.72 11.43 21.79
N ILE A 194 7.03 12.67 21.42
CA ILE A 194 7.47 13.72 22.34
C ILE A 194 6.38 14.76 22.63
N LEU A 195 5.29 14.69 21.90
CA LEU A 195 4.11 15.59 22.02
C LEU A 195 2.88 14.80 22.47
#